data_52c7cd77f4fc39a8d9094d5fe962a80e
#
_entry.id   52c7cd77f4fc39a8d9094d5fe962a80e
#
_cell.length_a   1.000
_cell.length_b   1.000
_cell.length_c   1.000
_cell.angle_alpha   90.00
_cell.angle_beta   90.00
_cell.angle_gamma   90.00
#
_symmetry.space_group_name_H-M   'P 1'
#
loop_
_entity.id
_entity.type
_entity.pdbx_description
1 polymer ?
#
loop_
_entity_poly.entity_id
_entity_poly.type
_entity_poly.pdbx_seq_one_letter_code
_entity_poly.pdbx_strand_id
1 'polypeptide(L)'
;MNNQDFPTLKYIGKSASVAPIVSENELQTVTAEPWVKISDRGLQLEGLNFNRESHLFLLDVFEGNIFKVDPSTKEVSRSFVSEKTNPAAIKFHKDGRLFVCYLGDFKTTGGIFATNEEGEQFEEIVSELNTEYCIDDMVFDSKGGFYFTDFRGYSTKPLGGVYYVSPDFKSITPVIQNISVANGVALSTDERVLWVTETTTNRLHRIELEEDGVTIAPFGATIPYYFTGHEGPDSCCIDSDDNLYVAMYGQGRVLVFNKKGYPIGQILMPGRDEGKMLRSTHPQFIPGTNQLLICTNDIENGSEGGSMIYTVNGFAKGHQSYQFQ
;
A
#
# COMPACT_ATOMS: atom_id res chain seq x y z
N MET A 1 -18.76 18.78 51.64
CA MET A 1 -17.47 18.49 51.02
C MET A 1 -17.38 19.36 49.78
N ASN A 2 -16.43 20.30 49.75
CA ASN A 2 -16.22 21.15 48.56
C ASN A 2 -15.74 20.27 47.43
N ASN A 3 -16.51 20.17 46.35
CA ASN A 3 -16.04 19.63 45.10
C ASN A 3 -14.93 20.58 44.61
N GLN A 4 -13.68 20.25 44.89
CA GLN A 4 -12.56 20.87 44.19
C GLN A 4 -12.62 20.36 42.76
N ASP A 5 -12.87 21.25 41.79
CA ASP A 5 -12.76 20.99 40.38
C ASP A 5 -11.28 20.77 40.06
N PHE A 6 -10.85 19.52 40.01
CA PHE A 6 -9.52 19.16 39.53
C PHE A 6 -9.44 19.32 38.00
N PRO A 7 -8.27 19.72 37.46
CA PRO A 7 -8.04 19.72 36.02
C PRO A 7 -8.38 18.34 35.40
N THR A 8 -9.27 18.34 34.41
CA THR A 8 -9.82 17.11 33.84
C THR A 8 -9.46 17.03 32.37
N LEU A 9 -8.88 15.89 31.95
CA LEU A 9 -8.65 15.57 30.53
C LEU A 9 -10.00 15.41 29.81
N LYS A 10 -10.13 16.03 28.65
CA LYS A 10 -11.32 15.95 27.80
C LYS A 10 -10.91 15.45 26.42
N TYR A 11 -11.74 14.59 25.86
CA TYR A 11 -11.55 14.17 24.46
C TYR A 11 -11.78 15.37 23.53
N ILE A 12 -10.88 15.54 22.57
CA ILE A 12 -10.99 16.54 21.50
C ILE A 12 -11.46 15.77 20.25
N GLY A 13 -12.76 15.83 19.98
CA GLY A 13 -13.37 15.11 18.86
C GLY A 13 -13.41 13.57 19.05
N LYS A 14 -13.89 12.86 18.04
CA LYS A 14 -13.93 11.38 18.01
C LYS A 14 -12.56 10.77 17.72
N SER A 15 -11.65 11.55 17.16
CA SER A 15 -10.35 11.12 16.66
C SER A 15 -9.20 11.38 17.63
N ALA A 16 -9.45 11.50 18.92
CA ALA A 16 -8.39 11.63 19.93
C ALA A 16 -7.32 10.54 19.82
N SER A 17 -7.69 9.39 19.26
CA SER A 17 -6.80 8.26 18.97
C SER A 17 -5.85 8.47 17.81
N VAL A 18 -6.06 9.47 16.95
CA VAL A 18 -5.25 9.70 15.73
C VAL A 18 -4.41 10.97 15.79
N ALA A 19 -4.27 11.58 16.97
CA ALA A 19 -3.36 12.71 17.15
C ALA A 19 -1.91 12.26 16.91
N PRO A 20 -1.16 12.91 16.01
CA PRO A 20 0.24 12.59 15.78
C PRO A 20 1.09 12.80 17.04
N ILE A 21 2.18 12.07 17.17
CA ILE A 21 3.18 12.36 18.21
C ILE A 21 3.78 13.76 18.00
N VAL A 22 4.29 14.37 19.05
CA VAL A 22 4.79 15.77 19.02
C VAL A 22 5.84 15.96 17.93
N SER A 23 6.75 15.00 17.75
CA SER A 23 7.79 15.07 16.71
C SER A 23 7.24 15.03 15.28
N GLU A 24 6.06 14.47 15.05
CA GLU A 24 5.40 14.44 13.74
C GLU A 24 4.53 15.70 13.51
N ASN A 25 4.13 16.42 14.56
CA ASN A 25 3.38 17.66 14.43
C ASN A 25 4.16 18.80 13.76
N GLU A 26 5.49 18.73 13.80
CA GLU A 26 6.38 19.72 13.17
C GLU A 26 6.72 19.38 11.72
N LEU A 27 6.28 18.23 11.22
CA LEU A 27 6.45 17.88 9.80
C LEU A 27 5.66 18.81 8.91
N GLN A 28 6.19 19.07 7.72
CA GLN A 28 5.42 19.72 6.67
C GLN A 28 4.12 18.94 6.45
N THR A 29 3.00 19.60 6.60
CA THR A 29 1.67 18.97 6.59
C THR A 29 0.80 19.59 5.52
N VAL A 30 0.18 18.76 4.70
CA VAL A 30 -0.84 19.16 3.72
C VAL A 30 -2.09 18.30 3.91
N THR A 31 -3.25 18.84 3.56
CA THR A 31 -4.50 18.08 3.50
C THR A 31 -4.80 17.72 2.06
N ALA A 32 -5.09 16.45 1.81
CA ALA A 32 -5.48 15.98 0.49
C ALA A 32 -6.87 16.51 0.08
N GLU A 33 -7.16 16.51 -1.21
CA GLU A 33 -8.44 16.93 -1.76
C GLU A 33 -9.19 15.72 -2.35
N PRO A 34 -10.55 15.70 -2.33
CA PRO A 34 -11.32 14.66 -3.00
C PRO A 34 -11.00 14.61 -4.50
N TRP A 35 -10.73 13.42 -5.02
CA TRP A 35 -10.44 13.22 -6.44
C TRP A 35 -11.57 12.51 -7.18
N VAL A 36 -12.00 11.35 -6.67
CA VAL A 36 -13.16 10.61 -7.18
C VAL A 36 -13.77 9.72 -6.10
N LYS A 37 -15.08 9.60 -6.10
CA LYS A 37 -15.83 8.66 -5.26
C LYS A 37 -16.01 7.34 -6.01
N ILE A 38 -15.56 6.26 -5.40
CA ILE A 38 -15.68 4.90 -5.99
C ILE A 38 -17.01 4.27 -5.64
N SER A 39 -17.46 4.43 -4.38
CA SER A 39 -18.71 3.85 -3.90
C SER A 39 -19.31 4.69 -2.78
N ASP A 40 -20.64 4.62 -2.64
CA ASP A 40 -21.36 5.13 -1.46
C ASP A 40 -21.18 4.21 -0.24
N ARG A 41 -20.71 2.98 -0.45
CA ARG A 41 -20.40 2.03 0.62
C ARG A 41 -18.93 2.13 1.00
N GLY A 42 -18.62 1.80 2.24
CA GLY A 42 -17.25 1.67 2.72
C GLY A 42 -16.60 0.38 2.22
N LEU A 43 -16.11 0.38 0.98
CA LEU A 43 -15.33 -0.74 0.42
C LEU A 43 -13.89 -0.65 0.88
N GLN A 44 -13.24 -1.80 1.09
CA GLN A 44 -11.80 -1.86 1.37
C GLN A 44 -11.04 -1.70 0.05
N LEU A 45 -10.80 -0.45 -0.35
CA LEU A 45 -10.09 -0.14 -1.58
C LEU A 45 -8.58 -0.41 -1.41
N GLU A 46 -7.98 -1.01 -2.46
CA GLU A 46 -6.55 -1.33 -2.55
C GLU A 46 -6.04 -1.30 -3.99
N GLY A 47 -4.72 -1.49 -4.14
CA GLY A 47 -4.07 -1.87 -5.38
C GLY A 47 -4.11 -0.80 -6.48
N LEU A 48 -4.00 0.49 -6.15
CA LEU A 48 -3.95 1.54 -7.19
C LEU A 48 -2.79 1.29 -8.16
N ASN A 49 -3.08 1.16 -9.45
CA ASN A 49 -2.07 1.12 -10.51
C ASN A 49 -2.63 1.62 -11.83
N PHE A 50 -1.76 2.02 -12.75
CA PHE A 50 -2.15 2.55 -14.06
C PHE A 50 -1.77 1.59 -15.18
N ASN A 51 -2.68 1.40 -16.15
CA ASN A 51 -2.33 0.74 -17.41
C ASN A 51 -1.54 1.69 -18.33
N ARG A 52 -1.10 1.20 -19.50
CA ARG A 52 -0.32 2.00 -20.47
C ARG A 52 -1.09 3.17 -21.08
N GLU A 53 -2.40 3.11 -21.14
CA GLU A 53 -3.29 4.16 -21.59
C GLU A 53 -3.57 5.20 -20.50
N SER A 54 -2.93 5.04 -19.33
CA SER A 54 -3.11 5.90 -18.15
C SER A 54 -4.50 5.85 -17.52
N HIS A 55 -5.27 4.75 -17.72
CA HIS A 55 -6.43 4.47 -16.90
C HIS A 55 -6.00 3.94 -15.54
N LEU A 56 -6.65 4.39 -14.49
CA LEU A 56 -6.43 3.89 -13.15
C LEU A 56 -7.22 2.60 -12.93
N PHE A 57 -6.55 1.58 -12.40
CA PHE A 57 -7.16 0.37 -11.87
C PHE A 57 -6.99 0.32 -10.36
N LEU A 58 -7.98 -0.21 -9.68
CA LEU A 58 -7.97 -0.46 -8.24
C LEU A 58 -8.93 -1.60 -7.94
N LEU A 59 -8.87 -2.09 -6.72
CA LEU A 59 -9.72 -3.20 -6.31
C LEU A 59 -10.41 -2.93 -4.96
N ASP A 60 -11.40 -3.76 -4.67
CA ASP A 60 -12.01 -3.92 -3.36
C ASP A 60 -11.69 -5.32 -2.85
N VAL A 61 -11.03 -5.39 -1.70
CA VAL A 61 -10.50 -6.63 -1.13
C VAL A 61 -11.59 -7.66 -0.85
N PHE A 62 -12.69 -7.24 -0.23
CA PHE A 62 -13.66 -8.21 0.31
C PHE A 62 -14.72 -8.68 -0.68
N GLU A 63 -15.07 -7.85 -1.66
CA GLU A 63 -16.03 -8.23 -2.70
C GLU A 63 -15.34 -8.65 -4.01
N GLY A 64 -14.02 -8.46 -4.10
CA GLY A 64 -13.24 -8.86 -5.28
C GLY A 64 -13.48 -8.00 -6.52
N ASN A 65 -14.14 -6.84 -6.42
CA ASN A 65 -14.35 -5.97 -7.54
C ASN A 65 -13.05 -5.34 -8.02
N ILE A 66 -12.79 -5.40 -9.32
CA ILE A 66 -11.72 -4.66 -9.99
C ILE A 66 -12.37 -3.49 -10.73
N PHE A 67 -11.99 -2.28 -10.36
CA PHE A 67 -12.52 -1.05 -10.95
C PHE A 67 -11.51 -0.45 -11.93
N LYS A 68 -12.05 0.21 -12.96
CA LYS A 68 -11.32 1.05 -13.91
C LYS A 68 -11.87 2.47 -13.82
N VAL A 69 -10.97 3.44 -13.72
CA VAL A 69 -11.32 4.87 -13.68
C VAL A 69 -10.59 5.59 -14.81
N ASP A 70 -11.32 6.36 -15.60
CA ASP A 70 -10.73 7.30 -16.54
C ASP A 70 -10.32 8.59 -15.78
N PRO A 71 -9.02 8.93 -15.70
CA PRO A 71 -8.58 10.10 -14.95
C PRO A 71 -9.09 11.43 -15.51
N SER A 72 -9.44 11.49 -16.79
CA SER A 72 -9.89 12.71 -17.45
C SER A 72 -11.36 13.03 -17.19
N THR A 73 -12.21 12.00 -17.21
CA THR A 73 -13.66 12.13 -17.02
C THR A 73 -14.13 11.84 -15.61
N LYS A 74 -13.29 11.14 -14.83
CA LYS A 74 -13.62 10.58 -13.51
C LYS A 74 -14.70 9.50 -13.56
N GLU A 75 -14.96 8.96 -14.73
CA GLU A 75 -15.90 7.85 -14.88
C GLU A 75 -15.32 6.60 -14.22
N VAL A 76 -16.13 5.97 -13.35
CA VAL A 76 -15.81 4.74 -12.64
C VAL A 76 -16.62 3.60 -13.23
N SER A 77 -15.96 2.56 -13.66
CA SER A 77 -16.58 1.33 -14.14
C SER A 77 -15.99 0.12 -13.43
N ARG A 78 -16.79 -0.96 -13.32
CA ARG A 78 -16.25 -2.24 -12.87
C ARG A 78 -15.73 -3.00 -14.09
N SER A 79 -14.44 -3.32 -14.08
CA SER A 79 -13.80 -4.08 -15.16
C SER A 79 -14.19 -5.55 -15.08
N PHE A 80 -13.94 -6.18 -13.93
CA PHE A 80 -14.35 -7.57 -13.65
C PHE A 80 -14.45 -7.83 -12.15
N VAL A 81 -14.82 -9.04 -11.76
CA VAL A 81 -14.76 -9.53 -10.38
C VAL A 81 -13.71 -10.63 -10.31
N SER A 82 -12.78 -10.53 -9.37
CA SER A 82 -11.74 -11.55 -9.16
C SER A 82 -12.38 -12.90 -8.80
N GLU A 83 -11.93 -13.97 -9.44
CA GLU A 83 -12.28 -15.33 -9.06
C GLU A 83 -11.53 -15.81 -7.82
N LYS A 84 -10.41 -15.14 -7.49
CA LYS A 84 -9.61 -15.42 -6.29
C LYS A 84 -10.07 -14.56 -5.13
N THR A 85 -10.09 -15.16 -3.96
CA THR A 85 -10.62 -14.54 -2.72
C THR A 85 -9.66 -13.51 -2.17
N ASN A 86 -10.20 -12.36 -1.78
CA ASN A 86 -9.48 -11.25 -1.15
C ASN A 86 -8.28 -10.77 -1.98
N PRO A 87 -8.49 -10.26 -3.22
CA PRO A 87 -7.43 -9.60 -3.96
C PRO A 87 -6.93 -8.38 -3.17
N ALA A 88 -5.63 -8.07 -3.22
CA ALA A 88 -5.00 -7.06 -2.39
C ALA A 88 -4.19 -6.03 -3.18
N ALA A 89 -3.51 -6.41 -4.26
CA ALA A 89 -2.76 -5.47 -5.08
C ALA A 89 -2.91 -5.75 -6.57
N ILE A 90 -2.71 -4.69 -7.36
CA ILE A 90 -2.68 -4.72 -8.82
C ILE A 90 -1.36 -4.13 -9.30
N LYS A 91 -0.70 -4.80 -10.25
CA LYS A 91 0.42 -4.20 -11.00
C LYS A 91 0.31 -4.61 -12.47
N PHE A 92 0.63 -3.68 -13.36
CA PHE A 92 0.72 -3.97 -14.79
C PHE A 92 2.13 -4.40 -15.17
N HIS A 93 2.22 -5.48 -15.91
CA HIS A 93 3.46 -5.92 -16.52
C HIS A 93 3.69 -5.19 -17.87
N LYS A 94 4.94 -5.13 -18.33
CA LYS A 94 5.34 -4.46 -19.57
C LYS A 94 4.69 -5.06 -20.83
N ASP A 95 4.26 -6.31 -20.79
CA ASP A 95 3.53 -6.96 -21.89
C ASP A 95 2.03 -6.63 -21.93
N GLY A 96 1.53 -5.85 -20.95
CA GLY A 96 0.14 -5.41 -20.85
C GLY A 96 -0.74 -6.26 -19.92
N ARG A 97 -0.22 -7.41 -19.41
CA ARG A 97 -0.98 -8.23 -18.45
C ARG A 97 -1.14 -7.49 -17.11
N LEU A 98 -2.29 -7.68 -16.52
CA LEU A 98 -2.64 -7.25 -15.18
C LEU A 98 -2.30 -8.37 -14.18
N PHE A 99 -1.40 -8.11 -13.25
CA PHE A 99 -1.05 -9.01 -12.15
C PHE A 99 -1.86 -8.63 -10.93
N VAL A 100 -2.46 -9.62 -10.29
CA VAL A 100 -3.28 -9.44 -9.09
C VAL A 100 -2.74 -10.33 -7.98
N CYS A 101 -2.30 -9.71 -6.88
CA CYS A 101 -2.00 -10.40 -5.63
C CYS A 101 -3.31 -10.69 -4.90
N TYR A 102 -3.41 -11.84 -4.21
CA TYR A 102 -4.56 -12.17 -3.39
C TYR A 102 -4.16 -12.84 -2.08
N LEU A 103 -4.90 -12.50 -1.03
CA LEU A 103 -4.65 -12.95 0.34
C LEU A 103 -5.25 -14.33 0.63
N GLY A 104 -6.18 -14.79 -0.22
CA GLY A 104 -6.86 -16.04 -0.02
C GLY A 104 -7.66 -16.08 1.29
N ASP A 105 -7.41 -17.08 2.10
CA ASP A 105 -8.04 -17.27 3.42
C ASP A 105 -7.36 -16.47 4.55
N PHE A 106 -6.48 -15.53 4.23
CA PHE A 106 -5.58 -14.81 5.16
C PHE A 106 -4.62 -15.72 5.94
N LYS A 107 -4.35 -16.92 5.44
CA LYS A 107 -3.46 -17.89 6.10
C LYS A 107 -2.47 -18.53 5.14
N THR A 108 -2.96 -19.27 4.15
CA THR A 108 -2.12 -20.15 3.32
C THR A 108 -2.56 -20.26 1.86
N THR A 109 -3.69 -19.68 1.47
CA THR A 109 -4.25 -19.86 0.12
C THR A 109 -4.13 -18.62 -0.75
N GLY A 110 -3.18 -17.75 -0.46
CA GLY A 110 -2.88 -16.59 -1.28
C GLY A 110 -1.93 -16.91 -2.43
N GLY A 111 -1.88 -16.03 -3.41
CA GLY A 111 -1.04 -16.19 -4.59
C GLY A 111 -1.04 -14.96 -5.50
N ILE A 112 -0.57 -15.16 -6.72
CA ILE A 112 -0.58 -14.14 -7.78
C ILE A 112 -1.08 -14.77 -9.06
N PHE A 113 -2.02 -14.13 -9.72
CA PHE A 113 -2.42 -14.47 -11.08
C PHE A 113 -2.24 -13.28 -12.02
N ALA A 114 -2.06 -13.56 -13.30
CA ALA A 114 -2.07 -12.58 -14.36
C ALA A 114 -3.30 -12.77 -15.24
N THR A 115 -3.82 -11.66 -15.79
CA THR A 115 -4.99 -11.65 -16.67
C THR A 115 -4.94 -10.46 -17.63
N ASN A 116 -5.86 -10.35 -18.58
CA ASN A 116 -6.11 -9.12 -19.32
C ASN A 116 -6.99 -8.17 -18.48
N GLU A 117 -7.22 -6.95 -18.98
CA GLU A 117 -8.05 -5.94 -18.27
C GLU A 117 -9.49 -6.38 -18.03
N GLU A 118 -10.01 -7.30 -18.83
CA GLU A 118 -11.38 -7.85 -18.74
C GLU A 118 -11.50 -9.07 -17.81
N GLY A 119 -10.36 -9.59 -17.29
CA GLY A 119 -10.35 -10.76 -16.42
C GLY A 119 -10.50 -12.11 -17.13
N GLU A 120 -10.32 -12.16 -18.46
CA GLU A 120 -10.64 -13.35 -19.27
C GLU A 120 -9.46 -14.30 -19.51
N GLN A 121 -8.22 -13.79 -19.48
CA GLN A 121 -7.00 -14.56 -19.79
C GLN A 121 -6.23 -14.89 -18.51
N PHE A 122 -6.72 -15.85 -17.77
CA PHE A 122 -6.17 -16.22 -16.46
C PHE A 122 -4.93 -17.08 -16.59
N GLU A 123 -3.84 -16.68 -15.89
CA GLU A 123 -2.60 -17.44 -15.73
C GLU A 123 -2.15 -17.38 -14.27
N GLU A 124 -1.98 -18.52 -13.61
CA GLU A 124 -1.38 -18.58 -12.28
C GLU A 124 0.13 -18.31 -12.37
N ILE A 125 0.60 -17.29 -11.65
CA ILE A 125 2.02 -16.91 -11.56
C ILE A 125 2.63 -17.50 -10.29
N VAL A 126 1.98 -17.29 -9.14
CA VAL A 126 2.32 -17.93 -7.86
C VAL A 126 1.11 -18.68 -7.39
N SER A 127 1.17 -19.99 -7.45
CA SER A 127 0.01 -20.86 -7.22
C SER A 127 -0.19 -21.17 -5.74
N GLU A 128 -1.41 -20.96 -5.25
CA GLU A 128 -1.85 -21.38 -3.91
C GLU A 128 -1.73 -22.89 -3.67
N LEU A 129 -1.74 -23.69 -4.74
CA LEU A 129 -1.63 -25.15 -4.66
C LEU A 129 -0.20 -25.63 -4.34
N ASN A 130 0.80 -24.80 -4.63
CA ASN A 130 2.22 -25.16 -4.53
C ASN A 130 2.95 -24.40 -3.42
N THR A 131 2.30 -23.41 -2.81
CA THR A 131 2.90 -22.53 -1.81
C THR A 131 1.89 -22.23 -0.70
N GLU A 132 2.37 -21.87 0.47
CA GLU A 132 1.53 -21.47 1.59
C GLU A 132 1.67 -19.96 1.86
N TYR A 133 1.52 -19.13 0.82
CA TYR A 133 1.61 -17.68 0.98
C TYR A 133 0.24 -17.03 1.22
N CYS A 134 0.29 -15.81 1.73
CA CYS A 134 -0.80 -14.86 1.82
C CYS A 134 -0.28 -13.56 1.20
N ILE A 135 -0.45 -13.36 -0.12
CA ILE A 135 0.29 -12.32 -0.83
C ILE A 135 -0.50 -11.02 -0.86
N ASP A 136 0.12 -9.95 -0.34
CA ASP A 136 -0.50 -8.65 -0.21
C ASP A 136 -0.09 -7.69 -1.32
N ASP A 137 1.17 -7.33 -1.44
CA ASP A 137 1.64 -6.36 -2.44
C ASP A 137 2.83 -6.91 -3.24
N MET A 138 3.13 -6.26 -4.36
CA MET A 138 4.27 -6.59 -5.21
C MET A 138 4.85 -5.35 -5.91
N VAL A 139 6.13 -5.43 -6.30
CA VAL A 139 6.80 -4.43 -7.13
C VAL A 139 7.70 -5.12 -8.15
N PHE A 140 7.59 -4.73 -9.43
CA PHE A 140 8.47 -5.21 -10.49
C PHE A 140 9.84 -4.52 -10.44
N ASP A 141 10.89 -5.26 -10.80
CA ASP A 141 12.19 -4.71 -11.16
C ASP A 141 12.25 -4.39 -12.67
N SER A 142 13.33 -3.78 -13.13
CA SER A 142 13.53 -3.41 -14.54
C SER A 142 13.74 -4.61 -15.48
N LYS A 143 14.02 -5.80 -14.93
CA LYS A 143 14.23 -7.03 -15.68
C LYS A 143 12.93 -7.81 -15.90
N GLY A 144 11.84 -7.43 -15.21
CA GLY A 144 10.54 -8.10 -15.24
C GLY A 144 10.35 -9.19 -14.19
N GLY A 145 11.32 -9.37 -13.30
CA GLY A 145 11.12 -10.07 -12.03
C GLY A 145 10.36 -9.16 -11.05
N PHE A 146 9.97 -9.70 -9.91
CA PHE A 146 9.25 -8.89 -8.93
C PHE A 146 9.46 -9.39 -7.51
N TYR A 147 9.35 -8.46 -6.56
CA TYR A 147 9.26 -8.77 -5.14
C TYR A 147 7.80 -8.81 -4.74
N PHE A 148 7.44 -9.72 -3.83
CA PHE A 148 6.13 -9.73 -3.20
C PHE A 148 6.24 -9.88 -1.69
N THR A 149 5.23 -9.38 -0.99
CA THR A 149 5.10 -9.50 0.46
C THR A 149 4.17 -10.64 0.84
N ASP A 150 4.59 -11.40 1.83
CA ASP A 150 3.80 -12.45 2.46
C ASP A 150 3.23 -11.94 3.79
N PHE A 151 1.94 -11.72 3.81
CA PHE A 151 1.16 -11.12 4.89
C PHE A 151 0.94 -12.03 6.10
N ARG A 152 1.53 -13.21 6.11
CA ARG A 152 1.29 -14.20 7.17
C ARG A 152 1.85 -13.80 8.53
N GLY A 153 1.20 -14.33 9.56
CA GLY A 153 1.65 -14.23 10.94
C GLY A 153 0.99 -13.11 11.73
N TYR A 154 1.54 -12.86 12.89
CA TYR A 154 1.13 -11.82 13.83
C TYR A 154 2.31 -11.47 14.74
N SER A 155 2.24 -10.37 15.48
CA SER A 155 3.37 -9.80 16.24
C SER A 155 4.15 -10.78 17.13
N THR A 156 3.49 -11.79 17.66
CA THR A 156 4.13 -12.83 18.51
C THR A 156 4.56 -14.09 17.75
N LYS A 157 4.22 -14.19 16.46
CA LYS A 157 4.60 -15.30 15.58
C LYS A 157 4.74 -14.79 14.13
N PRO A 158 5.85 -14.13 13.80
CA PRO A 158 6.10 -13.67 12.44
C PRO A 158 6.33 -14.86 11.51
N LEU A 159 5.54 -14.95 10.45
CA LEU A 159 5.62 -16.03 9.46
C LEU A 159 5.83 -15.50 8.04
N GLY A 160 5.57 -14.22 7.82
CA GLY A 160 5.68 -13.58 6.52
C GLY A 160 7.11 -13.17 6.17
N GLY A 161 7.24 -12.36 5.14
CA GLY A 161 8.51 -11.88 4.62
C GLY A 161 8.38 -11.30 3.24
N VAL A 162 9.53 -11.16 2.57
CA VAL A 162 9.60 -10.72 1.17
C VAL A 162 10.32 -11.77 0.36
N TYR A 163 9.78 -12.04 -0.81
CA TYR A 163 10.27 -13.05 -1.75
C TYR A 163 10.44 -12.42 -3.13
N TYR A 164 11.40 -12.89 -3.89
CA TYR A 164 11.66 -12.49 -5.26
C TYR A 164 11.26 -13.59 -6.23
N VAL A 165 10.51 -13.21 -7.26
CA VAL A 165 10.17 -14.10 -8.39
C VAL A 165 11.00 -13.70 -9.59
N SER A 166 11.66 -14.69 -10.21
CA SER A 166 12.51 -14.49 -11.41
C SER A 166 11.67 -13.98 -12.61
N PRO A 167 12.30 -13.28 -13.59
CA PRO A 167 11.60 -12.75 -14.77
C PRO A 167 10.88 -13.77 -15.64
N ASP A 168 11.27 -15.05 -15.57
CA ASP A 168 10.59 -16.15 -16.25
C ASP A 168 9.50 -16.83 -15.41
N PHE A 169 9.24 -16.30 -14.20
CA PHE A 169 8.26 -16.73 -13.21
C PHE A 169 8.43 -18.17 -12.70
N LYS A 170 9.63 -18.77 -12.85
CA LYS A 170 9.87 -20.18 -12.50
C LYS A 170 10.50 -20.40 -11.14
N SER A 171 11.11 -19.38 -10.56
CA SER A 171 11.77 -19.51 -9.26
C SER A 171 11.31 -18.43 -8.29
N ILE A 172 11.16 -18.83 -7.03
CA ILE A 172 10.86 -17.96 -5.91
C ILE A 172 12.04 -18.05 -4.93
N THR A 173 12.65 -16.92 -4.63
CA THR A 173 13.80 -16.82 -3.72
C THR A 173 13.43 -15.97 -2.52
N PRO A 174 13.58 -16.45 -1.28
CA PRO A 174 13.37 -15.62 -0.11
C PRO A 174 14.43 -14.51 -0.01
N VAL A 175 14.02 -13.27 0.19
CA VAL A 175 14.90 -12.12 0.41
C VAL A 175 15.05 -11.86 1.91
N ILE A 176 13.94 -11.69 2.61
CA ILE A 176 13.91 -11.54 4.07
C ILE A 176 12.68 -12.25 4.63
N GLN A 177 12.85 -12.95 5.73
CA GLN A 177 11.81 -13.73 6.38
C GLN A 177 11.59 -13.26 7.82
N ASN A 178 10.57 -13.80 8.49
CA ASN A 178 10.18 -13.48 9.86
C ASN A 178 9.74 -12.01 10.04
N ILE A 179 9.04 -11.47 9.05
CA ILE A 179 8.30 -10.22 9.12
C ILE A 179 6.83 -10.57 9.41
N SER A 180 6.23 -9.87 10.36
CA SER A 180 4.85 -10.13 10.75
C SER A 180 3.90 -9.23 9.98
N VAL A 181 3.07 -9.82 9.12
CA VAL A 181 2.16 -9.06 8.28
C VAL A 181 2.96 -8.04 7.43
N ALA A 182 3.89 -8.58 6.60
CA ALA A 182 4.57 -7.79 5.59
C ALA A 182 3.52 -7.32 4.57
N ASN A 183 3.36 -6.00 4.42
CA ASN A 183 2.30 -5.38 3.65
C ASN A 183 2.89 -4.68 2.42
N GLY A 184 3.01 -3.34 2.42
CA GLY A 184 3.54 -2.61 1.28
C GLY A 184 5.00 -2.91 0.95
N VAL A 185 5.34 -2.89 -0.34
CA VAL A 185 6.70 -3.04 -0.84
C VAL A 185 6.99 -2.01 -1.93
N ALA A 186 8.16 -1.36 -1.86
CA ALA A 186 8.63 -0.44 -2.89
C ALA A 186 10.14 -0.63 -3.14
N LEU A 187 10.55 -0.45 -4.40
CA LEU A 187 11.93 -0.60 -4.83
C LEU A 187 12.48 0.78 -5.23
N SER A 188 13.68 1.14 -4.76
CA SER A 188 14.33 2.41 -5.11
C SER A 188 14.59 2.53 -6.62
N THR A 189 14.80 3.75 -7.09
CA THR A 189 15.01 4.05 -8.51
C THR A 189 16.24 3.38 -9.10
N ASP A 190 17.24 3.09 -8.28
CA ASP A 190 18.46 2.33 -8.64
C ASP A 190 18.36 0.83 -8.35
N GLU A 191 17.20 0.36 -7.89
CA GLU A 191 16.91 -1.04 -7.54
C GLU A 191 17.82 -1.63 -6.44
N ARG A 192 18.44 -0.77 -5.63
CA ARG A 192 19.38 -1.17 -4.57
C ARG A 192 18.77 -1.15 -3.17
N VAL A 193 17.60 -0.54 -3.00
CA VAL A 193 16.92 -0.47 -1.71
C VAL A 193 15.48 -0.96 -1.85
N LEU A 194 15.15 -1.95 -1.04
CA LEU A 194 13.79 -2.46 -0.90
C LEU A 194 13.19 -1.91 0.41
N TRP A 195 12.06 -1.24 0.31
CA TRP A 195 11.27 -0.78 1.42
C TRP A 195 10.14 -1.75 1.71
N VAL A 196 9.91 -2.06 2.97
CA VAL A 196 8.81 -2.95 3.39
C VAL A 196 8.15 -2.40 4.64
N THR A 197 6.83 -2.38 4.63
CA THR A 197 6.03 -2.07 5.82
C THR A 197 5.68 -3.36 6.57
N GLU A 198 5.84 -3.33 7.88
CA GLU A 198 5.40 -4.40 8.79
C GLU A 198 4.26 -3.89 9.66
N THR A 199 3.03 -4.32 9.35
CA THR A 199 1.82 -3.73 9.92
C THR A 199 1.68 -3.99 11.42
N THR A 200 1.79 -5.25 11.85
CA THR A 200 1.44 -5.63 13.25
C THR A 200 2.48 -5.25 14.30
N THR A 201 3.69 -4.90 13.89
CA THR A 201 4.76 -4.44 14.79
C THR A 201 5.16 -3.00 14.54
N ASN A 202 4.44 -2.30 13.66
CA ASN A 202 4.61 -0.88 13.38
C ASN A 202 6.04 -0.52 12.93
N ARG A 203 6.63 -1.28 11.99
CA ARG A 203 8.01 -1.07 11.54
C ARG A 203 8.07 -0.70 10.06
N LEU A 204 9.01 0.19 9.76
CA LEU A 204 9.49 0.41 8.41
C LEU A 204 10.84 -0.29 8.24
N HIS A 205 10.91 -1.24 7.31
CA HIS A 205 12.17 -1.89 6.94
C HIS A 205 12.78 -1.20 5.73
N ARG A 206 14.10 -0.97 5.80
CA ARG A 206 14.94 -0.53 4.69
C ARG A 206 16.03 -1.57 4.47
N ILE A 207 16.02 -2.19 3.31
CA ILE A 207 16.84 -3.35 2.97
C ILE A 207 17.72 -2.98 1.78
N GLU A 208 19.04 -2.90 1.97
CA GLU A 208 19.98 -2.71 0.88
C GLU A 208 20.31 -4.06 0.25
N LEU A 209 20.20 -4.13 -1.09
CA LEU A 209 20.43 -5.33 -1.87
C LEU A 209 21.79 -5.28 -2.57
N GLU A 210 22.42 -6.44 -2.71
CA GLU A 210 23.56 -6.65 -3.62
C GLU A 210 23.11 -6.57 -5.09
N GLU A 211 24.03 -6.62 -6.04
CA GLU A 211 23.76 -6.52 -7.49
C GLU A 211 22.85 -7.61 -8.03
N ASP A 212 22.79 -8.75 -7.36
CA ASP A 212 21.89 -9.85 -7.73
C ASP A 212 20.41 -9.58 -7.46
N GLY A 213 20.10 -8.53 -6.67
CA GLY A 213 18.74 -8.14 -6.30
C GLY A 213 18.07 -9.03 -5.25
N VAL A 214 18.73 -10.05 -4.72
CA VAL A 214 18.16 -10.98 -3.73
C VAL A 214 18.99 -11.13 -2.47
N THR A 215 20.29 -10.90 -2.54
CA THR A 215 21.18 -10.93 -1.39
C THR A 215 21.16 -9.60 -0.67
N ILE A 216 20.93 -9.65 0.65
CA ILE A 216 21.00 -8.45 1.49
C ILE A 216 22.49 -8.07 1.67
N ALA A 217 22.85 -6.82 1.39
CA ALA A 217 24.18 -6.31 1.61
C ALA A 217 24.61 -6.41 3.09
N PRO A 218 25.91 -6.55 3.40
CA PRO A 218 26.39 -6.56 4.78
C PRO A 218 25.89 -5.31 5.54
N PHE A 219 25.25 -5.52 6.69
CA PHE A 219 24.57 -4.47 7.48
C PHE A 219 23.42 -3.74 6.76
N GLY A 220 22.91 -4.28 5.65
CA GLY A 220 21.93 -3.64 4.80
C GLY A 220 20.48 -3.68 5.32
N ALA A 221 20.15 -4.56 6.25
CA ALA A 221 18.81 -4.64 6.82
C ALA A 221 18.68 -3.76 8.06
N THR A 222 17.85 -2.71 7.99
CA THR A 222 17.64 -1.75 9.08
C THR A 222 16.16 -1.44 9.28
N ILE A 223 15.82 -0.93 10.48
CA ILE A 223 14.50 -0.40 10.81
C ILE A 223 14.67 1.10 11.12
N PRO A 224 14.58 1.98 10.11
CA PRO A 224 14.81 3.41 10.30
C PRO A 224 13.67 4.11 11.04
N TYR A 225 12.45 3.50 11.08
CA TYR A 225 11.30 4.12 11.72
C TYR A 225 10.38 3.09 12.38
N TYR A 226 9.82 3.48 13.53
CA TYR A 226 8.74 2.80 14.22
C TYR A 226 7.51 3.68 14.21
N PHE A 227 6.45 3.20 13.56
CA PHE A 227 5.19 3.92 13.52
C PHE A 227 4.48 3.87 14.87
N THR A 228 3.60 4.83 15.11
CA THR A 228 2.79 4.89 16.33
C THR A 228 1.33 4.56 16.04
N GLY A 229 0.61 4.06 17.03
CA GLY A 229 -0.80 3.71 16.91
C GLY A 229 -1.04 2.21 16.96
N HIS A 230 -2.31 1.83 16.91
CA HIS A 230 -2.73 0.44 16.98
C HIS A 230 -2.75 -0.22 15.60
N GLU A 231 -3.28 0.48 14.62
CA GLU A 231 -3.31 0.03 13.23
C GLU A 231 -2.08 0.58 12.52
N GLY A 232 -1.35 -0.28 11.86
CA GLY A 232 0.01 0.01 11.40
C GLY A 232 0.11 0.60 9.99
N PRO A 233 1.33 0.64 9.44
CA PRO A 233 1.56 1.02 8.06
C PRO A 233 0.95 -0.02 7.12
N ASP A 234 0.49 0.47 5.97
CA ASP A 234 -0.13 -0.29 4.89
C ASP A 234 0.74 -0.21 3.62
N SER A 235 0.17 -0.13 2.44
CA SER A 235 0.93 -0.06 1.19
C SER A 235 1.74 1.23 1.07
N CYS A 236 2.74 1.21 0.18
CA CYS A 236 3.64 2.33 -0.03
C CYS A 236 4.06 2.49 -1.50
N CYS A 237 4.52 3.67 -1.87
CA CYS A 237 5.14 3.95 -3.16
C CYS A 237 6.29 4.95 -3.02
N ILE A 238 7.11 5.12 -4.08
CA ILE A 238 8.19 6.09 -4.12
C ILE A 238 8.01 7.13 -5.22
N ASP A 239 8.64 8.28 -5.03
CA ASP A 239 8.83 9.26 -6.09
C ASP A 239 10.22 9.14 -6.76
N SER A 240 10.50 10.00 -7.75
CA SER A 240 11.75 9.99 -8.51
C SER A 240 12.99 10.42 -7.72
N ASP A 241 12.82 11.00 -6.54
CA ASP A 241 13.89 11.38 -5.62
C ASP A 241 14.11 10.34 -4.52
N ASP A 242 13.46 9.16 -4.66
CA ASP A 242 13.43 8.08 -3.67
C ASP A 242 12.78 8.45 -2.33
N ASN A 243 11.88 9.46 -2.31
CA ASN A 243 11.05 9.65 -1.14
C ASN A 243 9.96 8.58 -1.09
N LEU A 244 9.76 7.99 0.08
CA LEU A 244 8.80 6.93 0.32
C LEU A 244 7.52 7.49 0.94
N TYR A 245 6.38 7.15 0.37
CA TYR A 245 5.04 7.53 0.83
C TYR A 245 4.36 6.29 1.41
N VAL A 246 4.07 6.29 2.70
CA VAL A 246 3.49 5.16 3.43
C VAL A 246 2.10 5.50 3.90
N ALA A 247 1.10 4.75 3.45
CA ALA A 247 -0.27 4.86 3.96
C ALA A 247 -0.34 4.33 5.38
N MET A 248 -1.08 5.05 6.24
CA MET A 248 -1.26 4.70 7.65
C MET A 248 -2.70 4.26 7.88
N TYR A 249 -2.90 2.95 7.91
CA TYR A 249 -4.21 2.35 8.16
C TYR A 249 -4.76 2.78 9.52
N GLY A 250 -6.03 3.15 9.58
CA GLY A 250 -6.69 3.63 10.80
C GLY A 250 -6.33 5.05 11.24
N GLN A 251 -5.44 5.75 10.53
CA GLN A 251 -4.98 7.08 10.91
C GLN A 251 -5.39 8.20 9.95
N GLY A 252 -5.96 7.88 8.79
CA GLY A 252 -6.36 8.87 7.79
C GLY A 252 -5.21 9.77 7.37
N ARG A 253 -4.04 9.19 7.10
CA ARG A 253 -2.85 9.93 6.67
C ARG A 253 -1.88 9.09 5.85
N VAL A 254 -0.97 9.77 5.16
CA VAL A 254 0.23 9.20 4.55
C VAL A 254 1.44 9.88 5.19
N LEU A 255 2.42 9.12 5.66
CA LEU A 255 3.72 9.63 6.10
C LEU A 255 4.72 9.56 4.95
N VAL A 256 5.56 10.60 4.83
CA VAL A 256 6.57 10.68 3.77
C VAL A 256 7.96 10.67 4.37
N PHE A 257 8.81 9.79 3.85
CA PHE A 257 10.19 9.60 4.29
C PHE A 257 11.15 9.92 3.15
N ASN A 258 12.33 10.44 3.48
CA ASN A 258 13.41 10.54 2.51
C ASN A 258 14.08 9.17 2.29
N LYS A 259 14.97 9.06 1.30
CA LYS A 259 15.71 7.83 0.95
C LYS A 259 16.52 7.19 2.08
N LYS A 260 16.69 7.88 3.22
CA LYS A 260 17.35 7.35 4.42
C LYS A 260 16.37 6.90 5.50
N GLY A 261 15.06 7.07 5.29
CA GLY A 261 14.01 6.69 6.24
C GLY A 261 13.73 7.72 7.31
N TYR A 262 14.15 8.98 7.14
CA TYR A 262 13.75 10.08 8.03
C TYR A 262 12.40 10.64 7.55
N PRO A 263 11.42 10.84 8.45
CA PRO A 263 10.15 11.48 8.08
C PRO A 263 10.40 12.94 7.69
N ILE A 264 9.81 13.36 6.57
CA ILE A 264 9.97 14.71 6.00
C ILE A 264 8.66 15.41 5.72
N GLY A 265 7.53 14.73 5.80
CA GLY A 265 6.22 15.31 5.58
C GLY A 265 5.10 14.34 5.91
N GLN A 266 3.88 14.89 5.93
CA GLN A 266 2.67 14.09 6.07
C GLN A 266 1.51 14.69 5.27
N ILE A 267 0.63 13.81 4.83
CA ILE A 267 -0.59 14.14 4.08
C ILE A 267 -1.77 13.65 4.91
N LEU A 268 -2.70 14.53 5.23
CA LEU A 268 -3.86 14.22 6.05
C LEU A 268 -5.12 14.07 5.19
N MET A 269 -5.96 13.09 5.52
CA MET A 269 -7.25 12.91 4.85
C MET A 269 -8.29 13.87 5.46
N PRO A 270 -9.13 14.50 4.62
CA PRO A 270 -10.25 15.32 5.11
C PRO A 270 -11.19 14.49 5.98
N GLY A 271 -11.66 15.08 7.07
CA GLY A 271 -12.58 14.45 8.01
C GLY A 271 -11.94 13.50 9.04
N ARG A 272 -10.61 13.27 8.97
CA ARG A 272 -9.92 12.39 9.92
C ARG A 272 -10.10 12.85 11.38
N ASP A 273 -10.10 14.15 11.64
CA ASP A 273 -10.29 14.70 12.99
C ASP A 273 -11.71 14.49 13.53
N GLU A 274 -12.65 14.16 12.64
CA GLU A 274 -14.02 13.74 12.97
C GLU A 274 -14.16 12.21 13.03
N GLY A 275 -13.07 11.45 12.88
CA GLY A 275 -13.07 10.00 12.84
C GLY A 275 -13.56 9.42 11.52
N LYS A 276 -13.44 10.16 10.42
CA LYS A 276 -13.84 9.72 9.06
C LYS A 276 -12.63 9.48 8.19
N MET A 277 -12.80 8.62 7.16
CA MET A 277 -11.78 8.33 6.16
C MET A 277 -10.42 7.94 6.78
N LEU A 278 -10.46 7.15 7.84
CA LEU A 278 -9.26 6.78 8.58
C LEU A 278 -8.43 5.70 7.90
N ARG A 279 -9.04 4.88 7.03
CA ARG A 279 -8.38 3.72 6.42
C ARG A 279 -7.73 4.10 5.10
N SER A 280 -6.60 4.82 5.19
CA SER A 280 -5.71 5.06 4.05
C SER A 280 -4.89 3.80 3.79
N THR A 281 -5.01 3.23 2.59
CA THR A 281 -4.46 1.92 2.27
C THR A 281 -3.34 1.98 1.23
N HIS A 282 -3.58 2.58 0.06
CA HIS A 282 -2.63 2.54 -1.05
C HIS A 282 -2.39 3.91 -1.68
N PRO A 283 -1.15 4.44 -1.67
CA PRO A 283 -0.75 5.64 -2.40
C PRO A 283 -0.17 5.27 -3.77
N GLN A 284 -0.51 6.02 -4.83
CA GLN A 284 0.03 5.81 -6.17
C GLN A 284 0.09 7.12 -6.95
N PHE A 285 1.21 7.41 -7.59
CA PHE A 285 1.36 8.58 -8.45
C PHE A 285 0.69 8.40 -9.81
N ILE A 286 0.08 9.47 -10.31
CA ILE A 286 -0.32 9.54 -11.72
C ILE A 286 0.96 9.59 -12.57
N PRO A 287 1.10 8.70 -13.58
CA PRO A 287 2.32 8.57 -14.37
C PRO A 287 2.84 9.89 -14.93
N GLY A 288 4.13 10.15 -14.78
CA GLY A 288 4.81 11.34 -15.29
C GLY A 288 4.53 12.65 -14.53
N THR A 289 3.72 12.61 -13.48
CA THR A 289 3.35 13.79 -12.67
C THR A 289 3.82 13.65 -11.23
N ASN A 290 3.73 14.75 -10.46
CA ASN A 290 3.90 14.71 -9.00
C ASN A 290 2.55 14.57 -8.25
N GLN A 291 1.46 14.33 -8.98
CA GLN A 291 0.14 14.13 -8.39
C GLN A 291 0.01 12.72 -7.82
N LEU A 292 -0.15 12.64 -6.50
CA LEU A 292 -0.36 11.40 -5.75
C LEU A 292 -1.85 11.16 -5.57
N LEU A 293 -2.30 9.95 -5.81
CA LEU A 293 -3.62 9.45 -5.46
C LEU A 293 -3.52 8.57 -4.22
N ILE A 294 -4.53 8.63 -3.35
CA ILE A 294 -4.58 7.86 -2.10
C ILE A 294 -5.98 7.29 -1.97
N CYS A 295 -6.12 5.97 -1.94
CA CYS A 295 -7.41 5.37 -1.64
C CYS A 295 -7.63 5.28 -0.12
N THR A 296 -8.89 5.48 0.25
CA THR A 296 -9.34 5.39 1.62
C THR A 296 -10.83 5.07 1.68
N ASN A 297 -11.28 4.64 2.84
CA ASN A 297 -12.68 4.32 3.07
C ASN A 297 -13.14 4.73 4.47
N ASP A 298 -14.45 4.79 4.61
CA ASP A 298 -15.14 5.11 5.85
C ASP A 298 -16.04 3.95 6.31
N ILE A 299 -15.48 2.75 6.30
CA ILE A 299 -16.21 1.52 6.62
C ILE A 299 -16.86 1.56 8.01
N GLU A 300 -16.26 2.33 8.94
CA GLU A 300 -16.72 2.43 10.32
C GLU A 300 -17.99 3.28 10.46
N ASN A 301 -18.22 4.23 9.54
CA ASN A 301 -19.41 5.05 9.50
C ASN A 301 -20.48 4.47 8.54
N GLY A 302 -20.30 3.26 8.05
CA GLY A 302 -21.25 2.55 7.19
C GLY A 302 -21.45 3.20 5.83
N SER A 303 -22.71 3.23 5.35
CA SER A 303 -23.05 3.76 4.03
C SER A 303 -22.94 5.28 3.87
N GLU A 304 -22.74 6.04 4.97
CA GLU A 304 -22.70 7.50 4.90
C GLU A 304 -21.33 8.04 4.44
N GLY A 305 -20.24 7.30 4.70
CA GLY A 305 -18.88 7.74 4.38
C GLY A 305 -18.42 7.40 2.97
N GLY A 306 -18.71 6.19 2.53
CA GLY A 306 -18.31 5.70 1.21
C GLY A 306 -16.83 5.36 1.09
N SER A 307 -16.39 5.20 -0.15
CA SER A 307 -15.00 4.91 -0.52
C SER A 307 -14.52 5.92 -1.53
N MET A 308 -13.39 6.55 -1.24
CA MET A 308 -12.87 7.71 -1.96
C MET A 308 -11.42 7.51 -2.40
N ILE A 309 -11.08 8.14 -3.51
CA ILE A 309 -9.70 8.45 -3.83
C ILE A 309 -9.50 9.95 -3.58
N TYR A 310 -8.46 10.29 -2.83
CA TYR A 310 -7.99 11.64 -2.60
C TYR A 310 -6.74 11.94 -3.43
N THR A 311 -6.42 13.22 -3.59
CA THR A 311 -5.25 13.66 -4.35
C THR A 311 -4.50 14.77 -3.65
N VAL A 312 -3.19 14.81 -3.93
CA VAL A 312 -2.26 15.83 -3.43
C VAL A 312 -1.03 15.85 -4.33
N ASN A 313 -0.26 16.92 -4.35
CA ASN A 313 1.06 16.90 -4.97
C ASN A 313 2.12 16.39 -3.98
N GLY A 314 2.89 15.37 -4.39
CA GLY A 314 4.08 14.90 -3.68
C GLY A 314 5.30 15.84 -3.89
N PHE A 315 6.42 15.48 -3.26
CA PHE A 315 7.67 16.26 -3.34
C PHE A 315 8.29 16.24 -4.73
N ALA A 316 8.24 15.11 -5.42
CA ALA A 316 8.75 14.92 -6.77
C ALA A 316 7.75 14.15 -7.63
N LYS A 317 8.07 13.91 -8.89
CA LYS A 317 7.26 13.06 -9.77
C LYS A 317 7.30 11.62 -9.28
N GLY A 318 6.21 10.89 -9.50
CA GLY A 318 6.19 9.46 -9.22
C GLY A 318 7.32 8.72 -9.95
N HIS A 319 7.89 7.71 -9.29
CA HIS A 319 8.81 6.79 -9.95
C HIS A 319 8.10 6.09 -11.13
N GLN A 320 8.84 5.95 -12.23
CA GLN A 320 8.30 5.31 -13.43
C GLN A 320 8.15 3.81 -13.23
N SER A 321 6.91 3.35 -13.08
CA SER A 321 6.61 1.93 -12.93
C SER A 321 7.02 1.11 -14.16
N TYR A 322 7.24 -0.19 -13.97
CA TYR A 322 7.78 -1.12 -14.96
C TYR A 322 7.05 -1.11 -16.31
N GLN A 323 5.72 -1.00 -16.32
CA GLN A 323 4.93 -0.98 -17.56
C GLN A 323 5.20 0.23 -18.46
N PHE A 324 5.83 1.28 -17.95
CA PHE A 324 6.18 2.51 -18.70
C PHE A 324 7.68 2.61 -19.07
N GLN A 325 8.48 1.64 -18.69
CA GLN A 325 9.93 1.60 -18.96
C GLN A 325 10.25 1.11 -20.38
#